data_45fcfcb21f6a152bb72b3c6a01f7f928
#
_entry.id   45fcfcb21f6a152bb72b3c6a01f7f928
#
_cell.length_a   1.000
_cell.length_b   1.000
_cell.length_c   1.000
_cell.angle_alpha   90.00
_cell.angle_beta   90.00
_cell.angle_gamma   90.00
#
_symmetry.space_group_name_H-M   'P 1'
#
loop_
_entity.id
_entity.type
_entity.pdbx_description
1 polymer ?
#
loop_
_entity_poly.entity_id
_entity_poly.type
_entity_poly.pdbx_seq_one_letter_code
_entity_poly.pdbx_strand_id
1 'polypeptide(L)'
;MSVHAFSAVPDLLVQPGRALADAELPAVTVVILNLNGRGHLEPCLESLFAMRYPPDKLEVVLVDNASDDGSSRDAATRWPQLRTVFNDRNEGFARGCNQGAGLARAPYLAFLNNDVRVHEDWLRELVQPIVRGECAATGSKMLSWDGSRIDSAGGGMNFHGIGMQFGYNDVPGTDHDLPRRTLFACGGAMAIRADVFADSGRFDEEFFAYYEDVDFGWRLWVLGHEVHYVPASVCWHRHHGTSDRLPIKAVRLIQVRNPLYACFKNYDDAHLRQVFPVALALLLRNAGSVSGIEKDSSFRIERTRPSDRSQRPTLAQRAIARLLGQRPAGYGQSPIGSLAAADLLAANDLLARWPHWMSKRADVQQRRRRDDAQIFRLFLRPLWCTEESPAYRALFEGASSYFGVDDLFRALSADSRSDNS
;
A
#
# COMPACT_ATOMS: atom_id res chain seq x y z
N MET A 1 22.22 -3.80 5.27
CA MET A 1 22.54 -5.25 5.28
C MET A 1 21.87 -5.87 4.06
N SER A 2 22.62 -6.63 3.27
CA SER A 2 22.13 -7.35 2.09
C SER A 2 20.95 -8.25 2.48
N VAL A 3 19.80 -8.01 1.87
CA VAL A 3 18.61 -8.86 2.03
C VAL A 3 18.90 -10.11 1.20
N HIS A 4 19.54 -11.11 1.82
CA HIS A 4 19.91 -12.36 1.16
C HIS A 4 18.70 -13.03 0.54
N ALA A 5 18.92 -13.45 -0.69
CA ALA A 5 18.15 -14.33 -1.56
C ALA A 5 16.92 -14.97 -0.89
N PHE A 6 15.75 -14.49 -1.28
CA PHE A 6 14.53 -15.28 -1.17
C PHE A 6 14.68 -16.44 -2.16
N SER A 7 15.12 -17.61 -1.69
CA SER A 7 14.91 -18.83 -2.44
C SER A 7 13.42 -18.88 -2.77
N ALA A 8 13.11 -19.00 -4.05
CA ALA A 8 11.73 -19.10 -4.53
C ALA A 8 11.04 -20.19 -3.69
N VAL A 9 9.94 -19.84 -3.02
CA VAL A 9 9.09 -20.84 -2.37
C VAL A 9 8.46 -21.63 -3.51
N PRO A 10 8.84 -22.91 -3.73
CA PRO A 10 8.45 -23.66 -4.94
C PRO A 10 6.95 -23.68 -5.16
N ASP A 11 6.16 -23.76 -4.08
CA ASP A 11 4.70 -23.82 -4.10
C ASP A 11 4.01 -22.54 -4.58
N LEU A 12 4.74 -21.43 -4.64
CA LEU A 12 4.21 -20.17 -5.16
C LEU A 12 4.49 -19.97 -6.65
N LEU A 13 5.40 -20.76 -7.25
CA LEU A 13 5.68 -20.65 -8.67
C LEU A 13 4.46 -21.04 -9.50
N VAL A 14 4.25 -20.33 -10.60
CA VAL A 14 3.24 -20.66 -11.60
C VAL A 14 3.90 -20.93 -12.95
N GLN A 15 3.34 -21.84 -13.72
CA GLN A 15 3.83 -22.09 -15.08
C GLN A 15 3.24 -21.03 -16.01
N PRO A 16 4.05 -20.37 -16.83
CA PRO A 16 3.50 -19.43 -17.82
C PRO A 16 2.66 -20.21 -18.85
N GLY A 17 1.46 -19.71 -19.09
CA GLY A 17 0.62 -20.24 -20.16
C GLY A 17 1.13 -19.80 -21.54
N ARG A 18 0.46 -20.26 -22.61
CA ARG A 18 0.80 -19.86 -23.97
C ARG A 18 0.61 -18.34 -24.17
N ALA A 19 1.42 -17.75 -25.05
CA ALA A 19 1.22 -16.36 -25.46
C ALA A 19 -0.10 -16.21 -26.24
N LEU A 20 -0.82 -15.11 -26.00
CA LEU A 20 -2.03 -14.75 -26.73
C LEU A 20 -1.71 -14.06 -28.07
N ALA A 21 -2.43 -14.42 -29.13
CA ALA A 21 -2.39 -13.67 -30.39
C ALA A 21 -3.09 -12.31 -30.22
N ASP A 22 -2.81 -11.35 -31.12
CA ASP A 22 -3.41 -10.00 -31.04
C ASP A 22 -4.96 -10.02 -31.06
N ALA A 23 -5.55 -10.94 -31.81
CA ALA A 23 -7.00 -11.10 -31.84
C ALA A 23 -7.59 -11.54 -30.49
N GLU A 24 -6.84 -12.26 -29.68
CA GLU A 24 -7.24 -12.79 -28.37
C GLU A 24 -7.04 -11.77 -27.25
N LEU A 25 -6.27 -10.71 -27.48
CA LEU A 25 -6.09 -9.64 -26.47
C LEU A 25 -7.42 -8.95 -26.17
N PRO A 26 -7.73 -8.68 -24.91
CA PRO A 26 -8.99 -8.07 -24.51
C PRO A 26 -8.98 -6.55 -24.70
N ALA A 27 -10.15 -5.92 -24.62
CA ALA A 27 -10.21 -4.48 -24.36
C ALA A 27 -9.82 -4.20 -22.90
N VAL A 28 -8.98 -3.18 -22.67
CA VAL A 28 -8.47 -2.77 -21.35
C VAL A 28 -8.65 -1.27 -21.17
N THR A 29 -9.13 -0.84 -20.01
CA THR A 29 -9.07 0.54 -19.57
C THR A 29 -7.88 0.72 -18.63
N VAL A 30 -6.90 1.52 -19.03
CA VAL A 30 -5.77 1.94 -18.16
C VAL A 30 -6.18 3.19 -17.41
N VAL A 31 -6.18 3.12 -16.10
CA VAL A 31 -6.48 4.24 -15.18
C VAL A 31 -5.17 4.82 -14.68
N ILE A 32 -4.96 6.12 -14.91
CA ILE A 32 -3.81 6.89 -14.42
C ILE A 32 -4.32 7.96 -13.48
N LEU A 33 -3.81 7.98 -12.24
CA LEU A 33 -4.05 9.07 -11.30
C LEU A 33 -2.90 10.06 -11.37
N ASN A 34 -3.22 11.34 -11.59
CA ASN A 34 -2.23 12.42 -11.62
C ASN A 34 -2.45 13.43 -10.50
N LEU A 35 -1.36 13.77 -9.81
CA LEU A 35 -1.28 14.92 -8.91
C LEU A 35 0.06 15.60 -9.11
N ASN A 36 0.03 16.78 -9.77
CA ASN A 36 1.23 17.58 -10.03
C ASN A 36 2.36 16.77 -10.72
N GLY A 37 2.00 16.07 -11.80
CA GLY A 37 2.89 15.15 -12.52
C GLY A 37 3.77 15.78 -13.58
N ARG A 38 4.03 17.10 -13.54
CA ARG A 38 4.92 17.77 -14.52
C ARG A 38 6.29 17.11 -14.53
N GLY A 39 6.74 16.69 -15.72
CA GLY A 39 7.97 15.92 -15.91
C GLY A 39 7.88 14.41 -15.65
N HIS A 40 6.71 13.91 -15.25
CA HIS A 40 6.46 12.49 -15.05
C HIS A 40 5.35 11.94 -15.97
N LEU A 41 4.22 12.64 -16.03
CA LEU A 41 3.04 12.21 -16.78
C LEU A 41 3.32 12.08 -18.30
N GLU A 42 4.11 12.99 -18.87
CA GLU A 42 4.42 12.96 -20.30
C GLU A 42 5.21 11.69 -20.70
N PRO A 43 6.35 11.33 -20.08
CA PRO A 43 7.04 10.07 -20.37
C PRO A 43 6.17 8.82 -20.11
N CYS A 44 5.27 8.87 -19.11
CA CYS A 44 4.33 7.80 -18.85
C CYS A 44 3.40 7.59 -20.05
N LEU A 45 2.72 8.65 -20.51
CA LEU A 45 1.78 8.59 -21.62
C LEU A 45 2.48 8.28 -22.96
N GLU A 46 3.67 8.82 -23.21
CA GLU A 46 4.47 8.48 -24.40
C GLU A 46 4.75 6.98 -24.47
N SER A 47 5.25 6.39 -23.39
CA SER A 47 5.53 4.96 -23.35
C SER A 47 4.25 4.12 -23.46
N LEU A 48 3.15 4.56 -22.84
CA LEU A 48 1.86 3.87 -22.87
C LEU A 48 1.27 3.83 -24.29
N PHE A 49 1.27 4.95 -25.01
CA PHE A 49 0.75 5.00 -26.39
C PHE A 49 1.69 4.42 -27.44
N ALA A 50 2.98 4.16 -27.07
CA ALA A 50 3.92 3.47 -27.94
C ALA A 50 3.91 1.94 -27.78
N MET A 51 3.07 1.39 -26.90
CA MET A 51 2.98 -0.06 -26.68
C MET A 51 2.50 -0.84 -27.90
N ARG A 52 2.94 -2.08 -28.00
CA ARG A 52 2.44 -3.08 -28.95
C ARG A 52 1.09 -3.67 -28.45
N TYR A 53 0.08 -2.83 -28.40
CA TYR A 53 -1.30 -3.22 -28.06
C TYR A 53 -2.29 -2.65 -29.08
N PRO A 54 -3.35 -3.41 -29.50
CA PRO A 54 -4.31 -2.92 -30.47
C PRO A 54 -4.95 -1.60 -30.01
N PRO A 55 -4.85 -0.51 -30.79
CA PRO A 55 -5.34 0.81 -30.33
C PRO A 55 -6.86 0.86 -30.09
N ASP A 56 -7.61 0.05 -30.81
CA ASP A 56 -9.09 -0.08 -30.66
C ASP A 56 -9.49 -0.85 -29.39
N LYS A 57 -8.52 -1.51 -28.73
CA LYS A 57 -8.71 -2.24 -27.48
C LYS A 57 -8.10 -1.52 -26.26
N LEU A 58 -7.54 -0.33 -26.44
CA LEU A 58 -6.94 0.48 -25.39
C LEU A 58 -7.77 1.72 -25.10
N GLU A 59 -8.35 1.80 -23.91
CA GLU A 59 -8.92 3.03 -23.35
C GLU A 59 -7.99 3.56 -22.25
N VAL A 60 -7.75 4.88 -22.20
CA VAL A 60 -6.96 5.50 -21.14
C VAL A 60 -7.80 6.55 -20.44
N VAL A 61 -7.94 6.41 -19.12
CA VAL A 61 -8.64 7.36 -18.24
C VAL A 61 -7.60 8.02 -17.34
N LEU A 62 -7.46 9.34 -17.48
CA LEU A 62 -6.62 10.18 -16.63
C LEU A 62 -7.50 10.86 -15.59
N VAL A 63 -7.24 10.61 -14.31
CA VAL A 63 -7.89 11.31 -13.20
C VAL A 63 -6.93 12.31 -12.63
N ASP A 64 -7.24 13.60 -12.79
CA ASP A 64 -6.47 14.69 -12.19
C ASP A 64 -6.97 14.96 -10.77
N ASN A 65 -6.10 14.79 -9.80
CA ASN A 65 -6.42 14.88 -8.39
C ASN A 65 -6.19 16.30 -7.84
N ALA A 66 -6.68 17.32 -8.57
CA ALA A 66 -6.51 18.74 -8.32
C ALA A 66 -5.07 19.24 -8.49
N SER A 67 -4.45 18.93 -9.62
CA SER A 67 -3.14 19.47 -9.97
C SER A 67 -3.18 20.97 -10.25
N ASP A 68 -2.18 21.70 -9.78
CA ASP A 68 -1.99 23.13 -10.02
C ASP A 68 -0.86 23.43 -11.02
N ASP A 69 -0.12 22.40 -11.47
CA ASP A 69 1.03 22.51 -12.38
C ASP A 69 0.66 22.50 -13.87
N GLY A 70 -0.60 22.28 -14.22
CA GLY A 70 -1.09 22.23 -15.59
C GLY A 70 -0.82 20.93 -16.34
N SER A 71 -0.12 19.95 -15.76
CA SER A 71 0.31 18.72 -16.43
C SER A 71 -0.85 17.93 -17.07
N SER A 72 -1.99 17.80 -16.39
CA SER A 72 -3.15 17.09 -16.94
C SER A 72 -3.82 17.81 -18.09
N ARG A 73 -3.85 19.15 -18.10
CA ARG A 73 -4.41 19.94 -19.22
C ARG A 73 -3.51 19.86 -20.45
N ASP A 74 -2.20 19.94 -20.25
CA ASP A 74 -1.22 19.78 -21.32
C ASP A 74 -1.34 18.37 -21.93
N ALA A 75 -1.47 17.33 -21.09
CA ALA A 75 -1.70 15.95 -21.52
C ALA A 75 -3.01 15.79 -22.32
N ALA A 76 -4.13 16.34 -21.84
CA ALA A 76 -5.41 16.27 -22.53
C ALA A 76 -5.38 16.98 -23.89
N THR A 77 -4.56 18.03 -24.02
CA THR A 77 -4.35 18.74 -25.30
C THR A 77 -3.51 17.91 -26.28
N ARG A 78 -2.44 17.29 -25.79
CA ARG A 78 -1.52 16.50 -26.62
C ARG A 78 -2.08 15.15 -27.05
N TRP A 79 -2.87 14.51 -26.16
CA TRP A 79 -3.52 13.20 -26.39
C TRP A 79 -5.05 13.33 -26.30
N PRO A 80 -5.73 13.80 -27.34
CA PRO A 80 -7.19 14.03 -27.30
C PRO A 80 -8.02 12.75 -27.14
N GLN A 81 -7.42 11.57 -27.31
CA GLN A 81 -8.02 10.28 -27.00
C GLN A 81 -8.07 9.96 -25.51
N LEU A 82 -7.36 10.72 -24.64
CA LEU A 82 -7.48 10.60 -23.19
C LEU A 82 -8.87 11.00 -22.72
N ARG A 83 -9.47 10.17 -21.90
CA ARG A 83 -10.65 10.54 -21.14
C ARG A 83 -10.21 11.12 -19.80
N THR A 84 -10.27 12.44 -19.65
CA THR A 84 -9.76 13.13 -18.48
C THR A 84 -10.89 13.55 -17.52
N VAL A 85 -10.67 13.36 -16.22
CA VAL A 85 -11.53 13.81 -15.13
C VAL A 85 -10.71 14.73 -14.22
N PHE A 86 -11.28 15.86 -13.82
CA PHE A 86 -10.63 16.82 -12.94
C PHE A 86 -11.37 16.87 -11.60
N ASN A 87 -10.69 16.55 -10.52
CA ASN A 87 -11.18 16.70 -9.16
C ASN A 87 -10.92 18.13 -8.66
N ASP A 88 -11.81 18.65 -7.80
CA ASP A 88 -11.67 19.96 -7.18
C ASP A 88 -10.66 19.97 -6.03
N ARG A 89 -10.34 18.81 -5.49
CA ARG A 89 -9.38 18.58 -4.39
C ARG A 89 -8.70 17.23 -4.52
N ASN A 90 -7.59 17.05 -3.79
CA ASN A 90 -6.94 15.75 -3.68
C ASN A 90 -7.81 14.76 -2.89
N GLU A 91 -8.41 13.80 -3.57
CA GLU A 91 -9.27 12.75 -2.99
C GLU A 91 -8.48 11.51 -2.52
N GLY A 92 -7.16 11.51 -2.67
CA GLY A 92 -6.29 10.36 -2.38
C GLY A 92 -6.18 9.37 -3.55
N PHE A 93 -5.28 8.39 -3.40
CA PHE A 93 -5.00 7.41 -4.44
C PHE A 93 -6.17 6.44 -4.63
N ALA A 94 -6.65 5.82 -3.55
CA ALA A 94 -7.70 4.81 -3.60
C ALA A 94 -8.97 5.34 -4.28
N ARG A 95 -9.46 6.53 -3.87
CA ARG A 95 -10.66 7.12 -4.44
C ARG A 95 -10.46 7.58 -5.88
N GLY A 96 -9.32 8.21 -6.19
CA GLY A 96 -9.01 8.62 -7.56
C GLY A 96 -8.98 7.44 -8.54
N CYS A 97 -8.33 6.34 -8.15
CA CYS A 97 -8.33 5.10 -8.94
C CYS A 97 -9.74 4.50 -9.08
N ASN A 98 -10.55 4.52 -8.01
CA ASN A 98 -11.93 4.05 -8.06
C ASN A 98 -12.81 4.91 -8.99
N GLN A 99 -12.61 6.23 -9.03
CA GLN A 99 -13.29 7.13 -9.97
C GLN A 99 -12.94 6.77 -11.41
N GLY A 100 -11.65 6.59 -11.72
CA GLY A 100 -11.21 6.17 -13.04
C GLY A 100 -11.79 4.82 -13.45
N ALA A 101 -11.75 3.84 -12.55
CA ALA A 101 -12.34 2.51 -12.77
C ALA A 101 -13.86 2.56 -12.97
N GLY A 102 -14.56 3.48 -12.28
CA GLY A 102 -16.01 3.69 -12.46
C GLY A 102 -16.40 4.24 -13.85
N LEU A 103 -15.44 4.79 -14.58
CA LEU A 103 -15.62 5.28 -15.95
C LEU A 103 -15.21 4.28 -17.02
N ALA A 104 -14.55 3.19 -16.63
CA ALA A 104 -14.06 2.17 -17.54
C ALA A 104 -15.20 1.54 -18.36
N ARG A 105 -14.93 1.29 -19.64
CA ARG A 105 -15.83 0.59 -20.56
C ARG A 105 -15.37 -0.81 -20.88
N ALA A 106 -14.07 -1.07 -20.64
CA ALA A 106 -13.47 -2.36 -20.93
C ALA A 106 -13.71 -3.38 -19.79
N PRO A 107 -13.75 -4.69 -20.10
CA PRO A 107 -13.91 -5.74 -19.09
C PRO A 107 -12.69 -5.97 -18.22
N TYR A 108 -11.55 -5.35 -18.56
CA TYR A 108 -10.31 -5.41 -17.80
C TYR A 108 -9.84 -3.99 -17.47
N LEU A 109 -9.30 -3.84 -16.25
CA LEU A 109 -8.70 -2.62 -15.75
C LEU A 109 -7.20 -2.82 -15.62
N ALA A 110 -6.43 -1.79 -15.92
CA ALA A 110 -5.06 -1.67 -15.47
C ALA A 110 -4.89 -0.35 -14.70
N PHE A 111 -4.15 -0.37 -13.59
CA PHE A 111 -3.78 0.83 -12.85
C PHE A 111 -2.30 1.11 -13.11
N LEU A 112 -1.99 2.35 -13.41
CA LEU A 112 -0.63 2.79 -13.72
C LEU A 112 -0.36 4.14 -13.04
N ASN A 113 0.74 4.24 -12.29
CA ASN A 113 1.18 5.51 -11.73
C ASN A 113 1.68 6.48 -12.82
N ASN A 114 1.47 7.76 -12.59
CA ASN A 114 1.90 8.81 -13.53
C ASN A 114 3.42 8.99 -13.65
N ASP A 115 4.19 8.39 -12.75
CA ASP A 115 5.67 8.42 -12.71
C ASP A 115 6.30 7.07 -13.12
N VAL A 116 5.54 6.25 -13.84
CA VAL A 116 5.95 4.97 -14.42
C VAL A 116 6.04 5.08 -15.94
N ARG A 117 7.11 4.59 -16.54
CA ARG A 117 7.18 4.29 -17.96
C ARG A 117 7.11 2.78 -18.18
N VAL A 118 6.49 2.35 -19.27
CA VAL A 118 6.22 0.93 -19.54
C VAL A 118 7.03 0.41 -20.73
N HIS A 119 7.33 -0.89 -20.71
CA HIS A 119 7.88 -1.61 -21.86
C HIS A 119 6.82 -1.74 -22.96
N GLU A 120 7.23 -1.84 -24.23
CA GLU A 120 6.33 -1.97 -25.36
C GLU A 120 5.35 -3.16 -25.28
N ASP A 121 5.68 -4.22 -24.56
CA ASP A 121 4.82 -5.39 -24.33
C ASP A 121 4.15 -5.38 -22.94
N TRP A 122 4.30 -4.34 -22.16
CA TRP A 122 3.85 -4.28 -20.76
C TRP A 122 2.42 -4.77 -20.57
N LEU A 123 1.45 -4.17 -21.25
CA LEU A 123 0.03 -4.49 -21.07
C LEU A 123 -0.32 -5.85 -21.64
N ARG A 124 0.30 -6.22 -22.78
CA ARG A 124 0.14 -7.53 -23.41
C ARG A 124 0.48 -8.65 -22.43
N GLU A 125 1.64 -8.57 -21.81
CA GLU A 125 2.11 -9.57 -20.85
C GLU A 125 1.28 -9.56 -19.58
N LEU A 126 0.93 -8.38 -19.09
CA LEU A 126 0.20 -8.20 -17.83
C LEU A 126 -1.19 -8.86 -17.84
N VAL A 127 -1.91 -8.80 -18.96
CA VAL A 127 -3.30 -9.29 -19.02
C VAL A 127 -3.41 -10.78 -19.32
N GLN A 128 -2.38 -11.43 -19.87
CA GLN A 128 -2.44 -12.81 -20.35
C GLN A 128 -2.95 -13.81 -19.31
N PRO A 129 -2.39 -13.86 -18.05
CA PRO A 129 -2.85 -14.81 -17.05
C PRO A 129 -4.31 -14.61 -16.66
N ILE A 130 -4.78 -13.35 -16.65
CA ILE A 130 -6.17 -13.04 -16.31
C ILE A 130 -7.10 -13.51 -17.41
N VAL A 131 -6.75 -13.27 -18.68
CA VAL A 131 -7.55 -13.70 -19.85
C VAL A 131 -7.66 -15.21 -19.94
N ARG A 132 -6.57 -15.94 -19.61
CA ARG A 132 -6.59 -17.40 -19.54
C ARG A 132 -7.34 -17.96 -18.32
N GLY A 133 -7.82 -17.10 -17.42
CA GLY A 133 -8.53 -17.52 -16.21
C GLY A 133 -7.64 -18.11 -15.11
N GLU A 134 -6.34 -17.91 -15.19
CA GLU A 134 -5.35 -18.44 -14.21
C GLU A 134 -5.37 -17.67 -12.89
N CYS A 135 -5.72 -16.38 -12.94
CA CYS A 135 -5.87 -15.49 -11.78
C CYS A 135 -6.87 -14.38 -12.05
N ALA A 136 -7.21 -13.63 -11.02
CA ALA A 136 -8.11 -12.47 -11.14
C ALA A 136 -7.34 -11.16 -11.34
N ALA A 137 -6.14 -11.06 -10.78
CA ALA A 137 -5.30 -9.86 -10.85
C ALA A 137 -3.83 -10.21 -11.06
N THR A 138 -3.09 -9.29 -11.66
CA THR A 138 -1.67 -9.41 -11.96
C THR A 138 -0.90 -8.16 -11.57
N GLY A 139 0.38 -8.33 -11.22
CA GLY A 139 1.33 -7.25 -10.98
C GLY A 139 2.55 -7.36 -11.88
N SER A 140 3.08 -6.22 -12.30
CA SER A 140 4.25 -6.10 -13.17
C SER A 140 5.56 -6.24 -12.41
N LYS A 141 6.64 -6.56 -13.15
CA LYS A 141 8.02 -6.34 -12.70
C LYS A 141 8.33 -4.86 -12.81
N MET A 142 8.48 -4.23 -11.65
CA MET A 142 8.84 -2.82 -11.57
C MET A 142 10.33 -2.70 -11.28
N LEU A 143 11.01 -1.87 -12.04
CA LEU A 143 12.43 -1.53 -11.90
C LEU A 143 12.57 -0.08 -11.47
N SER A 144 13.72 0.28 -10.86
CA SER A 144 14.13 1.68 -10.72
C SER A 144 14.18 2.36 -12.09
N TRP A 145 14.13 3.69 -12.12
CA TRP A 145 14.07 4.44 -13.38
C TRP A 145 15.21 4.15 -14.36
N ASP A 146 16.40 3.87 -13.82
CA ASP A 146 17.61 3.49 -14.58
C ASP A 146 17.70 1.97 -14.86
N GLY A 147 16.75 1.17 -14.34
CA GLY A 147 16.72 -0.27 -14.51
C GLY A 147 17.73 -1.05 -13.66
N SER A 148 18.51 -0.38 -12.81
CA SER A 148 19.60 -0.99 -12.06
C SER A 148 19.14 -1.80 -10.83
N ARG A 149 17.91 -1.55 -10.35
CA ARG A 149 17.35 -2.16 -9.16
C ARG A 149 15.93 -2.63 -9.37
N ILE A 150 15.54 -3.65 -8.63
CA ILE A 150 14.13 -4.04 -8.49
C ILE A 150 13.43 -3.03 -7.58
N ASP A 151 12.31 -2.52 -8.02
CA ASP A 151 11.37 -1.77 -7.20
C ASP A 151 10.28 -2.70 -6.64
N SER A 152 9.72 -3.56 -7.48
CA SER A 152 8.76 -4.58 -7.05
C SER A 152 8.79 -5.78 -7.99
N ALA A 153 8.85 -6.97 -7.41
CA ALA A 153 8.64 -8.25 -8.10
C ALA A 153 7.50 -9.06 -7.42
N GLY A 154 6.41 -8.37 -7.10
CA GLY A 154 5.30 -8.87 -6.29
C GLY A 154 5.41 -8.46 -4.83
N GLY A 155 4.36 -8.67 -4.05
CA GLY A 155 4.28 -8.20 -2.68
C GLY A 155 3.88 -9.27 -1.67
N GLY A 156 4.41 -9.14 -0.46
CA GLY A 156 4.04 -9.88 0.74
C GLY A 156 3.97 -8.95 1.94
N MET A 157 3.85 -9.50 3.15
CA MET A 157 3.82 -8.70 4.37
C MET A 157 4.31 -9.50 5.57
N ASN A 158 4.52 -8.81 6.71
CA ASN A 158 4.65 -9.48 7.99
C ASN A 158 3.28 -9.65 8.68
N PHE A 159 3.27 -10.36 9.82
CA PHE A 159 2.00 -10.70 10.50
C PHE A 159 1.22 -9.47 10.98
N HIS A 160 1.87 -8.34 11.27
CA HIS A 160 1.20 -7.12 11.73
C HIS A 160 0.89 -6.12 10.61
N GLY A 161 0.87 -6.60 9.35
CA GLY A 161 0.35 -5.85 8.22
C GLY A 161 1.35 -4.96 7.50
N ILE A 162 2.64 -5.00 7.86
CA ILE A 162 3.65 -4.21 7.16
C ILE A 162 3.97 -4.87 5.82
N GLY A 163 3.48 -4.25 4.75
CA GLY A 163 3.70 -4.66 3.37
C GLY A 163 5.17 -4.51 2.95
N MET A 164 5.61 -5.41 2.10
CA MET A 164 6.93 -5.37 1.49
C MET A 164 6.87 -5.78 0.04
N GLN A 165 7.70 -5.15 -0.78
CA GLN A 165 7.89 -5.54 -2.17
C GLN A 165 8.99 -6.62 -2.24
N PHE A 166 8.72 -7.69 -2.94
CA PHE A 166 9.71 -8.73 -3.18
C PHE A 166 10.85 -8.17 -4.05
N GLY A 167 12.08 -8.47 -3.67
CA GLY A 167 13.27 -8.04 -4.38
C GLY A 167 13.60 -6.54 -4.26
N TYR A 168 12.87 -5.77 -3.44
CA TYR A 168 13.09 -4.33 -3.33
C TYR A 168 14.58 -3.99 -3.10
N ASN A 169 15.12 -3.14 -3.98
CA ASN A 169 16.51 -2.69 -4.03
C ASN A 169 17.55 -3.79 -4.37
N ASP A 170 17.12 -4.98 -4.77
CA ASP A 170 18.01 -6.02 -5.32
C ASP A 170 18.46 -5.65 -6.73
N VAL A 171 19.60 -6.20 -7.15
CA VAL A 171 20.00 -6.20 -8.56
C VAL A 171 19.09 -7.18 -9.31
N PRO A 172 18.50 -6.80 -10.47
CA PRO A 172 17.71 -7.73 -11.26
C PRO A 172 18.45 -9.02 -11.56
N GLY A 173 17.79 -10.16 -11.35
CA GLY A 173 18.37 -11.49 -11.52
C GLY A 173 17.30 -12.53 -11.79
N THR A 174 17.73 -13.77 -12.03
CA THR A 174 16.88 -14.91 -12.43
C THR A 174 15.73 -15.18 -11.46
N ASP A 175 15.93 -14.98 -10.16
CA ASP A 175 14.88 -15.18 -9.15
C ASP A 175 13.70 -14.19 -9.32
N HIS A 176 13.97 -13.02 -9.90
CA HIS A 176 12.96 -12.01 -10.21
C HIS A 176 12.27 -12.25 -11.56
N ASP A 177 12.70 -13.23 -12.33
CA ASP A 177 12.14 -13.60 -13.64
C ASP A 177 11.19 -14.82 -13.56
N LEU A 178 10.92 -15.30 -12.36
CA LEU A 178 10.01 -16.41 -12.14
C LEU A 178 8.60 -15.93 -11.82
N PRO A 179 7.59 -16.28 -12.64
CA PRO A 179 6.19 -15.95 -12.35
C PRO A 179 5.71 -16.71 -11.11
N ARG A 180 4.94 -16.03 -10.26
CA ARG A 180 4.51 -16.58 -8.97
C ARG A 180 3.19 -16.03 -8.48
N ARG A 181 2.55 -16.77 -7.58
CA ARG A 181 1.50 -16.23 -6.73
C ARG A 181 2.09 -15.21 -5.77
N THR A 182 1.39 -14.09 -5.56
CA THR A 182 1.82 -13.00 -4.67
C THR A 182 0.65 -12.54 -3.82
N LEU A 183 0.90 -12.03 -2.62
CA LEU A 183 -0.19 -11.55 -1.75
C LEU A 183 -0.92 -10.37 -2.39
N PHE A 184 -0.18 -9.44 -2.94
CA PHE A 184 -0.72 -8.28 -3.64
C PHE A 184 0.12 -7.89 -4.85
N ALA A 185 -0.50 -7.22 -5.80
CA ALA A 185 0.15 -6.53 -6.89
C ALA A 185 0.28 -5.04 -6.51
N CYS A 186 1.44 -4.43 -6.79
CA CYS A 186 1.64 -3.00 -6.56
C CYS A 186 0.62 -2.18 -7.37
N GLY A 187 -0.13 -1.31 -6.69
CA GLY A 187 -1.15 -0.45 -7.31
C GLY A 187 -0.62 0.48 -8.40
N GLY A 188 0.70 0.69 -8.44
CA GLY A 188 1.37 1.50 -9.46
C GLY A 188 1.54 0.85 -10.83
N ALA A 189 1.38 -0.49 -10.96
CA ALA A 189 1.44 -1.21 -12.24
C ALA A 189 0.77 -2.59 -12.12
N MET A 190 -0.56 -2.66 -12.13
CA MET A 190 -1.33 -3.89 -11.99
C MET A 190 -2.49 -3.95 -12.98
N ALA A 191 -3.01 -5.16 -13.22
CA ALA A 191 -4.26 -5.36 -13.94
C ALA A 191 -5.20 -6.30 -13.19
N ILE A 192 -6.50 -6.19 -13.50
CA ILE A 192 -7.57 -6.97 -12.88
C ILE A 192 -8.80 -7.03 -13.78
N ARG A 193 -9.62 -8.06 -13.63
CA ARG A 193 -10.96 -8.09 -14.20
C ARG A 193 -11.84 -7.02 -13.55
N ALA A 194 -12.56 -6.24 -14.36
CA ALA A 194 -13.39 -5.14 -13.88
C ALA A 194 -14.55 -5.62 -12.97
N ASP A 195 -15.14 -6.77 -13.28
CA ASP A 195 -16.19 -7.38 -12.46
C ASP A 195 -15.64 -7.81 -11.07
N VAL A 196 -14.46 -8.45 -11.03
CA VAL A 196 -13.83 -8.84 -9.78
C VAL A 196 -13.42 -7.62 -8.96
N PHE A 197 -12.90 -6.55 -9.60
CA PHE A 197 -12.57 -5.30 -8.91
C PHE A 197 -13.80 -4.69 -8.22
N ALA A 198 -14.93 -4.63 -8.95
CA ALA A 198 -16.19 -4.10 -8.42
C ALA A 198 -16.74 -4.98 -7.29
N ASP A 199 -16.84 -6.29 -7.52
CA ASP A 199 -17.41 -7.25 -6.58
C ASP A 199 -16.57 -7.39 -5.30
N SER A 200 -15.26 -7.27 -5.41
CA SER A 200 -14.37 -7.30 -4.24
C SER A 200 -14.39 -6.00 -3.42
N GLY A 201 -15.20 -5.00 -3.79
CA GLY A 201 -15.36 -3.75 -3.05
C GLY A 201 -14.31 -2.70 -3.41
N ARG A 202 -13.62 -2.83 -4.55
CA ARG A 202 -12.65 -1.85 -5.07
C ARG A 202 -11.50 -1.58 -4.08
N PHE A 203 -10.71 -0.53 -4.32
CA PHE A 203 -9.80 -0.01 -3.28
C PHE A 203 -10.63 0.61 -2.16
N ASP A 204 -10.26 0.35 -0.91
CA ASP A 204 -10.94 0.95 0.23
C ASP A 204 -10.50 2.42 0.38
N GLU A 205 -11.41 3.36 0.15
CA GLU A 205 -11.14 4.80 0.15
C GLU A 205 -10.68 5.35 1.51
N GLU A 206 -10.93 4.62 2.61
CA GLU A 206 -10.45 4.97 3.94
C GLU A 206 -8.92 4.93 4.06
N PHE A 207 -8.25 4.21 3.18
CA PHE A 207 -6.79 4.19 3.14
C PHE A 207 -6.21 5.51 2.62
N PHE A 208 -6.94 6.25 1.81
CA PHE A 208 -6.50 7.46 1.13
C PHE A 208 -5.34 7.21 0.15
N ALA A 209 -4.18 6.80 0.65
CA ALA A 209 -2.99 6.37 -0.09
C ALA A 209 -2.15 5.43 0.79
N TYR A 210 -1.33 4.58 0.18
CA TYR A 210 -0.52 3.52 0.79
C TYR A 210 -1.34 2.42 1.46
N TYR A 211 -0.95 1.18 1.20
CA TYR A 211 -1.58 -0.04 1.69
C TYR A 211 -2.97 -0.34 1.14
N GLU A 212 -3.56 0.49 0.27
CA GLU A 212 -4.81 0.16 -0.41
C GLU A 212 -4.65 -1.06 -1.32
N ASP A 213 -3.47 -1.22 -1.92
CA ASP A 213 -3.09 -2.37 -2.75
C ASP A 213 -2.80 -3.62 -1.90
N VAL A 214 -2.14 -3.47 -0.76
CA VAL A 214 -1.91 -4.55 0.23
C VAL A 214 -3.25 -5.09 0.76
N ASP A 215 -4.13 -4.20 1.23
CA ASP A 215 -5.47 -4.56 1.70
C ASP A 215 -6.27 -5.24 0.59
N PHE A 216 -6.25 -4.66 -0.62
CA PHE A 216 -7.02 -5.16 -1.74
C PHE A 216 -6.54 -6.54 -2.20
N GLY A 217 -5.23 -6.72 -2.35
CA GLY A 217 -4.64 -8.00 -2.71
C GLY A 217 -4.95 -9.09 -1.68
N TRP A 218 -4.77 -8.80 -0.40
CA TRP A 218 -5.13 -9.73 0.67
C TRP A 218 -6.63 -10.08 0.65
N ARG A 219 -7.48 -9.07 0.49
CA ARG A 219 -8.93 -9.26 0.38
C ARG A 219 -9.32 -10.12 -0.82
N LEU A 220 -8.65 -9.97 -1.97
CA LEU A 220 -8.84 -10.87 -3.11
C LEU A 220 -8.61 -12.34 -2.71
N TRP A 221 -7.52 -12.63 -2.00
CA TRP A 221 -7.25 -13.99 -1.52
C TRP A 221 -8.31 -14.48 -0.55
N VAL A 222 -8.72 -13.66 0.41
CA VAL A 222 -9.82 -13.97 1.34
C VAL A 222 -11.11 -14.33 0.60
N LEU A 223 -11.41 -13.60 -0.49
CA LEU A 223 -12.60 -13.81 -1.32
C LEU A 223 -12.46 -14.96 -2.35
N GLY A 224 -11.33 -15.66 -2.36
CA GLY A 224 -11.14 -16.84 -3.22
C GLY A 224 -10.48 -16.54 -4.57
N HIS A 225 -10.00 -15.32 -4.81
CA HIS A 225 -9.29 -14.93 -6.03
C HIS A 225 -7.79 -15.06 -5.88
N GLU A 226 -7.07 -15.30 -6.98
CA GLU A 226 -5.61 -15.34 -7.01
C GLU A 226 -5.03 -14.05 -7.61
N VAL A 227 -3.84 -13.68 -7.12
CA VAL A 227 -3.02 -12.58 -7.62
C VAL A 227 -1.68 -13.14 -8.06
N HIS A 228 -1.27 -12.86 -9.31
CA HIS A 228 -0.02 -13.35 -9.87
C HIS A 228 0.94 -12.20 -10.18
N TYR A 229 2.22 -12.44 -9.96
CA TYR A 229 3.32 -11.61 -10.45
C TYR A 229 3.72 -12.09 -11.83
N VAL A 230 3.85 -11.15 -12.78
CA VAL A 230 4.15 -11.39 -14.19
C VAL A 230 5.49 -10.72 -14.55
N PRO A 231 6.62 -11.46 -14.50
CA PRO A 231 7.96 -10.88 -14.73
C PRO A 231 8.18 -10.37 -16.15
N ALA A 232 7.44 -10.89 -17.15
CA ALA A 232 7.51 -10.43 -18.53
C ALA A 232 6.86 -9.05 -18.73
N SER A 233 5.95 -8.66 -17.85
CA SER A 233 5.35 -7.32 -17.84
C SER A 233 6.28 -6.36 -17.11
N VAL A 234 7.11 -5.61 -17.84
CA VAL A 234 8.18 -4.76 -17.29
C VAL A 234 7.81 -3.29 -17.35
N CYS A 235 8.10 -2.56 -16.26
CA CYS A 235 7.99 -1.11 -16.21
C CYS A 235 9.10 -0.52 -15.32
N TRP A 236 9.30 0.81 -15.42
CA TRP A 236 10.30 1.58 -14.67
C TRP A 236 9.63 2.69 -13.88
N HIS A 237 9.90 2.77 -12.61
CA HIS A 237 9.27 3.68 -11.68
C HIS A 237 10.27 4.71 -11.15
N ARG A 238 9.84 5.97 -11.09
CA ARG A 238 10.71 7.08 -10.72
C ARG A 238 10.82 7.30 -9.22
N HIS A 239 9.96 6.73 -8.44
CA HIS A 239 9.84 6.93 -6.99
C HIS A 239 9.73 8.42 -6.55
N HIS A 240 8.91 8.70 -5.56
CA HIS A 240 8.78 9.99 -4.89
C HIS A 240 8.15 11.15 -5.68
N GLY A 241 7.52 10.87 -6.83
CA GLY A 241 6.89 11.95 -7.63
C GLY A 241 5.82 12.75 -6.88
N THR A 242 5.08 12.12 -5.97
CA THR A 242 3.92 12.72 -5.30
C THR A 242 4.04 12.75 -3.77
N SER A 243 4.68 11.75 -3.15
CA SER A 243 4.74 11.59 -1.69
C SER A 243 5.55 12.67 -0.97
N ASP A 244 6.57 13.21 -1.61
CA ASP A 244 7.43 14.26 -1.01
C ASP A 244 6.68 15.59 -0.78
N ARG A 245 5.49 15.74 -1.32
CA ARG A 245 4.65 16.94 -1.18
C ARG A 245 3.65 16.86 -0.02
N LEU A 246 3.45 15.70 0.58
CA LEU A 246 2.58 15.54 1.74
C LEU A 246 3.34 15.88 3.03
N PRO A 247 2.67 16.51 4.03
CA PRO A 247 3.28 16.73 5.34
C PRO A 247 3.73 15.39 5.96
N ILE A 248 4.99 15.29 6.40
CA ILE A 248 5.59 14.07 6.94
C ILE A 248 4.74 13.38 8.01
N LYS A 249 4.07 14.17 8.86
CA LYS A 249 3.16 13.65 9.90
C LYS A 249 1.88 13.03 9.33
N ALA A 250 1.39 13.52 8.20
CA ALA A 250 0.24 12.94 7.53
C ALA A 250 0.62 11.61 6.86
N VAL A 251 1.77 11.57 6.20
CA VAL A 251 2.33 10.34 5.64
C VAL A 251 2.55 9.30 6.75
N ARG A 252 3.16 9.70 7.88
CA ARG A 252 3.36 8.82 9.04
C ARG A 252 2.04 8.24 9.56
N LEU A 253 1.02 9.09 9.75
CA LEU A 253 -0.30 8.66 10.21
C LEU A 253 -0.87 7.56 9.31
N ILE A 254 -0.85 7.78 7.99
CA ILE A 254 -1.38 6.83 7.00
C ILE A 254 -0.57 5.53 7.02
N GLN A 255 0.76 5.60 6.99
CA GLN A 255 1.64 4.44 6.96
C GLN A 255 1.54 3.55 8.21
N VAL A 256 1.16 4.13 9.34
CA VAL A 256 1.01 3.38 10.61
C VAL A 256 -0.43 2.87 10.78
N ARG A 257 -1.42 3.65 10.37
CA ARG A 257 -2.84 3.34 10.49
C ARG A 257 -3.28 2.24 9.52
N ASN A 258 -2.88 2.34 8.27
CA ASN A 258 -3.38 1.50 7.20
C ASN A 258 -3.04 0.01 7.38
N PRO A 259 -1.83 -0.39 7.84
CA PRO A 259 -1.55 -1.76 8.24
C PRO A 259 -2.51 -2.33 9.28
N LEU A 260 -2.89 -1.53 10.30
CA LEU A 260 -3.87 -1.96 11.30
C LEU A 260 -5.25 -2.21 10.69
N TYR A 261 -5.67 -1.35 9.75
CA TYR A 261 -6.93 -1.51 9.04
C TYR A 261 -6.95 -2.78 8.19
N ALA A 262 -5.87 -3.05 7.45
CA ALA A 262 -5.72 -4.25 6.65
C ALA A 262 -5.79 -5.52 7.53
N CYS A 263 -5.06 -5.55 8.64
CA CYS A 263 -5.13 -6.65 9.61
C CYS A 263 -6.54 -6.83 10.18
N PHE A 264 -7.14 -5.75 10.65
CA PHE A 264 -8.45 -5.78 11.28
C PHE A 264 -9.54 -6.30 10.35
N LYS A 265 -9.51 -5.93 9.08
CA LYS A 265 -10.49 -6.36 8.08
C LYS A 265 -10.29 -7.81 7.62
N ASN A 266 -9.04 -8.19 7.36
CA ASN A 266 -8.75 -9.37 6.54
C ASN A 266 -8.43 -10.63 7.34
N TYR A 267 -7.83 -10.57 8.54
CA TYR A 267 -7.69 -11.75 9.39
C TYR A 267 -9.07 -12.35 9.78
N ASP A 268 -9.16 -13.66 9.86
CA ASP A 268 -10.31 -14.29 10.51
C ASP A 268 -10.35 -13.98 12.02
N ASP A 269 -11.41 -14.42 12.72
CA ASP A 269 -11.59 -14.07 14.13
C ASP A 269 -10.56 -14.74 15.05
N ALA A 270 -10.10 -15.94 14.71
CA ALA A 270 -9.14 -16.67 15.54
C ALA A 270 -7.76 -16.02 15.47
N HIS A 271 -7.28 -15.77 14.25
CA HIS A 271 -5.96 -15.19 14.02
C HIS A 271 -5.90 -13.69 14.41
N LEU A 272 -7.00 -12.94 14.20
CA LEU A 272 -7.07 -11.56 14.64
C LEU A 272 -6.89 -11.42 16.16
N ARG A 273 -7.48 -12.33 16.96
CA ARG A 273 -7.33 -12.32 18.42
C ARG A 273 -5.89 -12.55 18.87
N GLN A 274 -5.10 -13.29 18.10
CA GLN A 274 -3.68 -13.52 18.39
C GLN A 274 -2.80 -12.36 17.91
N VAL A 275 -3.01 -11.89 16.69
CA VAL A 275 -2.16 -10.90 16.02
C VAL A 275 -2.41 -9.48 16.52
N PHE A 276 -3.67 -9.09 16.72
CA PHE A 276 -4.03 -7.69 16.94
C PHE A 276 -3.48 -7.09 18.23
N PRO A 277 -3.47 -7.81 19.39
CA PRO A 277 -2.83 -7.31 20.59
C PRO A 277 -1.32 -7.03 20.41
N VAL A 278 -0.63 -7.90 19.67
CA VAL A 278 0.80 -7.74 19.38
C VAL A 278 1.03 -6.52 18.48
N ALA A 279 0.23 -6.37 17.41
CA ALA A 279 0.31 -5.22 16.51
C ALA A 279 0.11 -3.89 17.25
N LEU A 280 -0.88 -3.82 18.14
CA LEU A 280 -1.11 -2.65 19.00
C LEU A 280 0.03 -2.39 19.97
N ALA A 281 0.60 -3.43 20.59
CA ALA A 281 1.73 -3.28 21.51
C ALA A 281 2.98 -2.74 20.79
N LEU A 282 3.27 -3.24 19.59
CA LEU A 282 4.36 -2.76 18.74
C LEU A 282 4.15 -1.30 18.32
N LEU A 283 2.93 -0.94 17.93
CA LEU A 283 2.57 0.45 17.60
C LEU A 283 2.79 1.39 18.80
N LEU A 284 2.29 1.02 19.98
CA LEU A 284 2.48 1.83 21.19
C LEU A 284 3.96 1.95 21.57
N ARG A 285 4.74 0.89 21.36
CA ARG A 285 6.20 0.94 21.56
C ARG A 285 6.86 1.93 20.62
N ASN A 286 6.47 1.93 19.33
CA ASN A 286 6.97 2.89 18.36
C ASN A 286 6.61 4.33 18.75
N ALA A 287 5.35 4.59 19.12
CA ALA A 287 4.93 5.89 19.63
C ALA A 287 5.79 6.37 20.79
N GLY A 288 6.11 5.47 21.74
CA GLY A 288 7.01 5.76 22.86
C GLY A 288 8.43 6.12 22.41
N SER A 289 9.01 5.40 21.44
CA SER A 289 10.37 5.62 20.97
C SER A 289 10.56 6.96 20.24
N VAL A 290 9.55 7.42 19.53
CA VAL A 290 9.57 8.70 18.78
C VAL A 290 8.95 9.86 19.56
N SER A 291 8.56 9.65 20.81
CA SER A 291 7.91 10.69 21.64
C SER A 291 8.84 11.83 22.05
N GLY A 292 10.15 11.58 22.08
CA GLY A 292 11.13 12.51 22.65
C GLY A 292 11.08 12.60 24.19
N ILE A 293 10.30 11.72 24.84
CA ILE A 293 10.22 11.67 26.31
C ILE A 293 11.24 10.65 26.81
N GLU A 294 12.22 11.12 27.57
CA GLU A 294 13.18 10.25 28.23
C GLU A 294 12.51 9.50 29.39
N LYS A 295 12.79 8.20 29.47
CA LYS A 295 12.17 7.30 30.46
C LYS A 295 12.31 7.79 31.89
N ASP A 296 13.45 8.43 32.22
CA ASP A 296 13.75 8.94 33.55
C ASP A 296 13.15 10.33 33.83
N SER A 297 12.83 11.11 32.81
CA SER A 297 12.23 12.44 32.98
C SER A 297 10.74 12.37 33.35
N SER A 298 10.04 11.30 32.97
CA SER A 298 8.60 11.15 33.23
C SER A 298 8.24 10.91 34.70
N PHE A 299 9.21 10.51 35.54
CA PHE A 299 9.02 10.27 36.97
C PHE A 299 9.57 11.38 37.86
N ARG A 300 10.34 12.34 37.35
CA ARG A 300 10.74 13.54 38.05
C ARG A 300 9.63 14.57 37.95
N ILE A 301 8.73 14.59 38.93
CA ILE A 301 7.86 15.74 39.17
C ILE A 301 8.78 16.84 39.70
N GLU A 302 9.36 17.62 38.78
CA GLU A 302 9.91 18.91 39.18
C GLU A 302 8.78 19.73 39.76
N ARG A 303 8.80 19.99 41.05
CA ARG A 303 7.97 21.00 41.67
C ARG A 303 8.38 22.33 41.03
N THR A 304 7.78 22.70 39.91
CA THR A 304 7.89 24.04 39.37
C THR A 304 7.43 25.00 40.46
N ARG A 305 8.38 25.78 40.99
CA ARG A 305 8.08 26.84 41.96
C ARG A 305 7.04 27.79 41.34
N PRO A 306 6.12 28.34 42.12
CA PRO A 306 5.05 29.23 41.64
C PRO A 306 5.49 30.54 40.98
N SER A 307 6.80 30.76 40.78
CA SER A 307 7.37 32.01 40.28
C SER A 307 7.20 32.26 38.77
N ASP A 308 6.75 31.26 38.01
CA ASP A 308 6.62 31.43 36.56
C ASP A 308 5.21 31.88 36.10
N ARG A 309 4.48 32.60 37.00
CA ARG A 309 3.21 33.25 36.65
C ARG A 309 3.36 34.47 35.75
N SER A 310 4.60 34.87 35.40
CA SER A 310 4.87 36.11 34.63
C SER A 310 4.66 35.99 33.11
N GLN A 311 4.35 34.81 32.58
CA GLN A 311 4.19 34.61 31.11
C GLN A 311 2.76 34.27 30.66
N ARG A 312 1.73 34.61 31.43
CA ARG A 312 0.38 34.50 30.87
C ARG A 312 0.20 35.59 29.80
N PRO A 313 -0.13 35.23 28.55
CA PRO A 313 -0.36 36.23 27.51
C PRO A 313 -1.44 37.22 27.95
N THR A 314 -1.17 38.50 27.76
CA THR A 314 -2.08 39.60 28.05
C THR A 314 -3.38 39.45 27.25
N LEU A 315 -4.45 40.08 27.70
CA LEU A 315 -5.74 40.09 26.97
C LEU A 315 -5.57 40.61 25.54
N ALA A 316 -4.70 41.60 25.34
CA ALA A 316 -4.34 42.14 24.00
C ALA A 316 -3.66 41.10 23.11
N GLN A 317 -2.70 40.36 23.65
CA GLN A 317 -2.01 39.27 22.91
C GLN A 317 -2.98 38.13 22.54
N ARG A 318 -3.96 37.81 23.42
CA ARG A 318 -5.00 36.82 23.11
C ARG A 318 -5.97 37.31 22.02
N ALA A 319 -6.30 38.61 22.01
CA ALA A 319 -7.15 39.20 21.00
C ALA A 319 -6.46 39.23 19.62
N ILE A 320 -5.18 39.62 19.57
CA ILE A 320 -4.38 39.65 18.35
C ILE A 320 -4.18 38.22 17.80
N ALA A 321 -3.87 37.23 18.64
CA ALA A 321 -3.74 35.84 18.23
C ALA A 321 -5.04 35.26 17.64
N ARG A 322 -6.21 35.63 18.22
CA ARG A 322 -7.54 35.30 17.68
C ARG A 322 -7.79 35.93 16.31
N LEU A 323 -7.45 37.22 16.14
CA LEU A 323 -7.62 37.96 14.88
C LEU A 323 -6.75 37.39 13.76
N LEU A 324 -5.56 36.86 14.11
CA LEU A 324 -4.61 36.26 13.16
C LEU A 324 -4.82 34.75 12.99
N GLY A 325 -5.87 34.16 13.55
CA GLY A 325 -6.09 32.70 13.49
C GLY A 325 -5.01 31.86 14.18
N GLN A 326 -4.15 32.50 15.00
CA GLN A 326 -3.08 31.86 15.75
C GLN A 326 -3.59 31.43 17.13
N ARG A 327 -3.22 30.24 17.59
CA ARG A 327 -3.44 29.85 18.97
C ARG A 327 -2.59 30.73 19.90
N PRO A 328 -3.17 31.26 21.01
CA PRO A 328 -2.40 32.09 21.94
C PRO A 328 -1.14 31.37 22.41
N ALA A 329 0.00 32.03 22.36
CA ALA A 329 1.23 31.55 22.99
C ALA A 329 0.95 31.32 24.48
N GLY A 330 1.10 30.08 24.98
CA GLY A 330 0.83 29.73 26.38
C GLY A 330 0.01 28.47 26.59
N TYR A 331 -0.61 27.90 25.54
CA TYR A 331 -0.94 26.47 25.57
C TYR A 331 0.34 25.73 25.25
N GLY A 332 0.93 25.11 26.25
CA GLY A 332 2.20 24.44 26.21
C GLY A 332 2.39 23.63 24.93
N GLN A 333 3.57 23.69 24.36
CA GLN A 333 3.97 22.75 23.32
C GLN A 333 3.60 21.37 23.86
N SER A 334 2.83 20.58 23.10
CA SER A 334 2.54 19.22 23.49
C SER A 334 3.88 18.54 23.75
N PRO A 335 4.13 17.98 24.94
CA PRO A 335 5.39 17.32 25.24
C PRO A 335 5.62 16.10 24.35
N ILE A 336 4.60 15.67 23.61
CA ILE A 336 4.64 14.52 22.72
C ILE A 336 5.04 14.99 21.33
N GLY A 337 6.11 14.42 20.77
CA GLY A 337 6.56 14.66 19.40
C GLY A 337 5.45 14.39 18.39
N SER A 338 5.42 15.15 17.28
CA SER A 338 4.37 15.07 16.27
C SER A 338 4.25 13.69 15.61
N LEU A 339 5.33 12.92 15.54
CA LEU A 339 5.34 11.55 15.01
C LEU A 339 4.69 10.58 16.00
N ALA A 340 5.00 10.69 17.31
CA ALA A 340 4.36 9.88 18.35
C ALA A 340 2.86 10.18 18.42
N ALA A 341 2.47 11.45 18.26
CA ALA A 341 1.06 11.83 18.17
C ALA A 341 0.36 11.18 16.96
N ALA A 342 1.03 11.07 15.81
CA ALA A 342 0.49 10.38 14.64
C ALA A 342 0.29 8.88 14.91
N ASP A 343 1.24 8.21 15.58
CA ASP A 343 1.12 6.79 15.92
C ASP A 343 -0.04 6.54 16.91
N LEU A 344 -0.19 7.39 17.94
CA LEU A 344 -1.33 7.30 18.87
C LEU A 344 -2.67 7.59 18.20
N LEU A 345 -2.71 8.57 17.29
CA LEU A 345 -3.91 8.88 16.51
C LEU A 345 -4.30 7.74 15.59
N ALA A 346 -3.34 6.98 15.06
CA ALA A 346 -3.61 5.80 14.22
C ALA A 346 -4.40 4.73 14.98
N ALA A 347 -3.97 4.41 16.21
CA ALA A 347 -4.73 3.48 17.07
C ALA A 347 -6.09 4.06 17.47
N ASN A 348 -6.13 5.34 17.86
CA ASN A 348 -7.37 6.01 18.27
C ASN A 348 -8.41 6.08 17.15
N ASP A 349 -8.02 6.29 15.90
CA ASP A 349 -8.95 6.38 14.78
C ASP A 349 -9.72 5.05 14.58
N LEU A 350 -9.02 3.93 14.66
CA LEU A 350 -9.68 2.60 14.60
C LEU A 350 -10.65 2.41 15.77
N LEU A 351 -10.24 2.76 17.00
CA LEU A 351 -11.06 2.58 18.20
C LEU A 351 -12.26 3.54 18.23
N ALA A 352 -12.06 4.81 17.87
CA ALA A 352 -13.13 5.81 17.82
C ALA A 352 -14.20 5.51 16.76
N ARG A 353 -13.80 4.80 15.69
CA ARG A 353 -14.67 4.40 14.58
C ARG A 353 -14.99 2.91 14.59
N TRP A 354 -14.93 2.28 15.74
CA TRP A 354 -15.09 0.83 15.91
C TRP A 354 -16.32 0.24 15.19
N PRO A 355 -17.56 0.78 15.33
CA PRO A 355 -18.73 0.23 14.64
C PRO A 355 -18.57 0.27 13.11
N HIS A 356 -17.95 1.29 12.55
CA HIS A 356 -17.68 1.40 11.12
C HIS A 356 -16.71 0.31 10.64
N TRP A 357 -15.60 0.12 11.36
CA TRP A 357 -14.62 -0.92 11.02
C TRP A 357 -15.16 -2.33 11.22
N MET A 358 -15.99 -2.55 12.23
CA MET A 358 -16.71 -3.83 12.41
C MET A 358 -17.66 -4.14 11.25
N SER A 359 -18.35 -3.12 10.70
CA SER A 359 -19.19 -3.31 9.50
C SER A 359 -18.37 -3.70 8.29
N LYS A 360 -17.26 -2.99 8.02
CA LYS A 360 -16.34 -3.34 6.91
C LYS A 360 -15.74 -4.74 7.07
N ARG A 361 -15.35 -5.11 8.29
CA ARG A 361 -14.88 -6.45 8.61
C ARG A 361 -15.97 -7.50 8.34
N ALA A 362 -17.19 -7.27 8.82
CA ALA A 362 -18.31 -8.20 8.65
C ALA A 362 -18.58 -8.47 7.16
N ASP A 363 -18.53 -7.45 6.29
CA ASP A 363 -18.69 -7.62 4.85
C ASP A 363 -17.62 -8.56 4.25
N VAL A 364 -16.36 -8.37 4.63
CA VAL A 364 -15.26 -9.24 4.17
C VAL A 364 -15.41 -10.66 4.72
N GLN A 365 -15.68 -10.80 6.02
CA GLN A 365 -15.72 -12.12 6.68
C GLN A 365 -16.93 -12.97 6.25
N GLN A 366 -18.09 -12.35 6.02
CA GLN A 366 -19.28 -13.08 5.51
C GLN A 366 -19.07 -13.66 4.10
N ARG A 367 -18.18 -13.02 3.32
CA ARG A 367 -17.86 -13.42 1.95
C ARG A 367 -16.57 -14.24 1.84
N ARG A 368 -15.93 -14.52 2.98
CA ARG A 368 -14.69 -15.32 3.04
C ARG A 368 -14.87 -16.69 2.39
N ARG A 369 -13.91 -17.07 1.56
CA ARG A 369 -13.83 -18.37 0.87
C ARG A 369 -12.55 -19.14 1.17
N ARG A 370 -11.50 -18.45 1.65
CA ARG A 370 -10.26 -19.09 2.10
C ARG A 370 -9.98 -18.74 3.55
N ASP A 371 -9.52 -19.73 4.32
CA ASP A 371 -8.99 -19.49 5.65
C ASP A 371 -7.60 -18.82 5.59
N ASP A 372 -7.17 -18.27 6.72
CA ASP A 372 -5.89 -17.56 6.77
C ASP A 372 -4.70 -18.51 6.61
N ALA A 373 -4.79 -19.77 7.04
CA ALA A 373 -3.72 -20.75 6.89
C ALA A 373 -3.35 -20.98 5.42
N GLN A 374 -4.32 -20.94 4.51
CA GLN A 374 -4.09 -21.02 3.07
C GLN A 374 -3.41 -19.76 2.50
N ILE A 375 -3.55 -18.63 3.19
CA ILE A 375 -3.02 -17.32 2.73
C ILE A 375 -1.63 -17.04 3.31
N PHE A 376 -1.33 -17.53 4.50
CA PHE A 376 -0.10 -17.21 5.24
C PHE A 376 1.20 -17.48 4.47
N ARG A 377 1.22 -18.49 3.59
CA ARG A 377 2.38 -18.77 2.70
C ARG A 377 2.73 -17.59 1.77
N LEU A 378 1.77 -16.68 1.53
CA LEU A 378 1.96 -15.47 0.70
C LEU A 378 2.55 -14.30 1.48
N PHE A 379 2.65 -14.40 2.81
CA PHE A 379 3.19 -13.31 3.64
C PHE A 379 4.70 -13.11 3.44
N LEU A 380 5.40 -14.09 2.89
CA LEU A 380 6.82 -14.12 2.56
C LEU A 380 7.75 -13.98 3.78
N ARG A 381 7.56 -12.99 4.63
CA ARG A 381 8.35 -12.76 5.86
C ARG A 381 7.44 -12.46 7.06
N PRO A 382 6.56 -13.40 7.44
CA PRO A 382 5.56 -13.14 8.47
C PRO A 382 6.18 -12.69 9.80
N LEU A 383 7.32 -13.23 10.20
CA LEU A 383 8.02 -12.88 11.43
C LEU A 383 9.14 -11.84 11.24
N TRP A 384 9.06 -11.00 10.21
CA TRP A 384 10.02 -9.91 10.02
C TRP A 384 9.81 -8.81 11.05
N CYS A 385 10.84 -8.62 11.89
CA CYS A 385 10.92 -7.52 12.84
C CYS A 385 11.41 -6.25 12.11
N THR A 386 10.59 -5.21 12.06
CA THR A 386 10.84 -4.01 11.27
C THR A 386 11.79 -3.00 11.93
N GLU A 387 12.09 -3.16 13.21
CA GLU A 387 12.98 -2.29 13.97
C GLU A 387 14.06 -3.11 14.70
N GLU A 388 15.31 -2.66 14.62
CA GLU A 388 16.46 -3.41 15.14
C GLU A 388 16.79 -3.07 16.62
N SER A 389 16.09 -2.10 17.24
CA SER A 389 16.37 -1.75 18.64
C SER A 389 16.14 -2.95 19.56
N PRO A 390 17.06 -3.22 20.53
CA PRO A 390 16.93 -4.39 21.40
C PRO A 390 15.59 -4.44 22.14
N ALA A 391 15.09 -3.29 22.56
CA ALA A 391 13.82 -3.20 23.30
C ALA A 391 12.59 -3.49 22.41
N TYR A 392 12.63 -3.10 21.12
CA TYR A 392 11.56 -3.43 20.19
C TYR A 392 11.59 -4.92 19.85
N ARG A 393 12.77 -5.46 19.56
CA ARG A 393 12.96 -6.89 19.27
C ARG A 393 12.50 -7.77 20.44
N ALA A 394 12.87 -7.43 21.69
CA ALA A 394 12.44 -8.16 22.87
C ALA A 394 10.91 -8.15 23.04
N LEU A 395 10.25 -7.00 22.77
CA LEU A 395 8.78 -6.93 22.77
C LEU A 395 8.19 -7.75 21.64
N PHE A 396 8.73 -7.64 20.42
CA PHE A 396 8.30 -8.38 19.25
C PHE A 396 8.32 -9.89 19.49
N GLU A 397 9.46 -10.42 19.94
CA GLU A 397 9.66 -11.84 20.22
C GLU A 397 8.79 -12.31 21.39
N GLY A 398 8.82 -11.58 22.54
CA GLY A 398 8.07 -11.94 23.74
C GLY A 398 6.55 -11.88 23.54
N ALA A 399 6.03 -10.85 22.89
CA ALA A 399 4.60 -10.74 22.62
C ALA A 399 4.16 -11.76 21.56
N SER A 400 4.92 -11.97 20.49
CA SER A 400 4.60 -12.97 19.46
C SER A 400 4.53 -14.37 20.04
N SER A 401 5.47 -14.72 20.94
CA SER A 401 5.45 -16.01 21.65
C SER A 401 4.27 -16.13 22.61
N TYR A 402 4.03 -15.10 23.43
CA TYR A 402 2.96 -15.11 24.42
C TYR A 402 1.55 -15.27 23.80
N PHE A 403 1.30 -14.63 22.66
CA PHE A 403 0.04 -14.71 21.93
C PHE A 403 0.00 -15.84 20.89
N GLY A 404 1.04 -16.68 20.79
CA GLY A 404 1.11 -17.82 19.87
C GLY A 404 1.23 -17.43 18.39
N VAL A 405 1.66 -16.18 18.09
CA VAL A 405 1.81 -15.69 16.71
C VAL A 405 2.96 -16.39 15.99
N ASP A 406 4.06 -16.64 16.69
CA ASP A 406 5.23 -17.31 16.12
C ASP A 406 4.95 -18.79 15.80
N ASP A 407 4.09 -19.47 16.58
CA ASP A 407 3.69 -20.84 16.31
C ASP A 407 2.85 -20.95 15.02
N LEU A 408 1.98 -19.98 14.74
CA LEU A 408 1.21 -19.93 13.49
C LEU A 408 2.08 -20.02 12.24
N PHE A 409 3.23 -19.33 12.26
CA PHE A 409 4.09 -19.21 11.09
C PHE A 409 5.25 -20.20 11.06
N ARG A 410 5.66 -20.77 12.21
CA ARG A 410 6.66 -21.84 12.28
C ARG A 410 6.11 -23.16 11.74
N ALA A 411 4.83 -23.48 11.98
CA ALA A 411 4.18 -24.66 11.42
C ALA A 411 4.24 -24.65 9.88
N LEU A 412 4.02 -23.50 9.26
CA LEU A 412 4.09 -23.34 7.79
C LEU A 412 5.48 -23.58 7.22
N SER A 413 6.54 -23.26 7.99
CA SER A 413 7.93 -23.50 7.56
C SER A 413 8.38 -24.97 7.77
N ALA A 414 7.68 -25.72 8.60
CA ALA A 414 7.95 -27.15 8.82
C ALA A 414 7.27 -28.04 7.78
N ASP A 415 6.04 -27.73 7.37
CA ASP A 415 5.30 -28.47 6.35
C ASP A 415 5.98 -28.38 4.96
N SER A 416 6.59 -27.22 4.65
CA SER A 416 7.35 -27.06 3.40
C SER A 416 8.61 -27.91 3.29
N ARG A 417 9.07 -28.53 4.40
CA ARG A 417 10.22 -29.46 4.43
C ARG A 417 9.81 -30.92 4.40
N SER A 418 8.57 -31.26 4.75
CA SER A 418 8.09 -32.65 4.79
C SER A 418 7.66 -33.19 3.41
N ASP A 419 7.29 -32.30 2.47
CA ASP A 419 6.89 -32.69 1.10
C ASP A 419 8.07 -32.89 0.15
N ASN A 420 9.32 -32.70 0.60
CA ASN A 420 10.55 -32.90 -0.16
C ASN A 420 11.41 -34.09 0.34
N SER A 421 10.86 -35.00 1.13
CA SER A 421 11.55 -36.22 1.60
C SER A 421 11.03 -37.49 0.93
#